data_0e829b405a39489cb88a07e799daa224
#
_entry.id   0e829b405a39489cb88a07e799daa224
#
_cell.length_a   1.000
_cell.length_b   1.000
_cell.length_c   1.000
_cell.angle_alpha   90.00
_cell.angle_beta   90.00
_cell.angle_gamma   90.00
#
_symmetry.space_group_name_H-M   'P 1'
#
loop_
_entity.id
_entity.type
_entity.pdbx_description
1 polymer ?
#
loop_
_entity_poly.entity_id
_entity_poly.type
_entity_poly.pdbx_seq_one_letter_code
_entity_poly.pdbx_strand_id
1 'polypeptide(L)'
;MRHRSLAALALAAVASLGLTACAGGSDATVLKVGATPSPHAKILNYINDNLAADAGITIKVVEYTDYVQPNSALNDGELDANFYQTVPFLENAKKQAGYDFEAGAGIHLEPLGVFSNKHQSLDELPDGGTIGIISDTSNQERALRLLATQGLVSIPEGEGDVNVNTVTKLKNFDFREVDGPQLVRSLEDFDYAVINGNFAQEGGLSLTGDALVVESPVDNPAVNVLVWKNGSSKAEAIAKLEELLHSEQVRQYIEQTWPDGSVIPAF
;
A
#
# COMPACT_ATOMS: atom_id res chain seq x y z
N MET A 1 94.77 16.98 20.37
CA MET A 1 95.22 15.62 19.97
C MET A 1 93.95 14.84 19.63
N ARG A 2 93.69 14.66 18.32
CA ARG A 2 93.71 13.34 17.66
C ARG A 2 92.61 12.38 18.23
N HIS A 3 91.74 11.78 17.59
CA HIS A 3 91.48 11.32 16.21
C HIS A 3 89.95 11.00 16.11
N ARG A 4 89.23 11.40 15.10
CA ARG A 4 88.88 10.64 13.91
C ARG A 4 88.47 9.18 14.16
N SER A 5 87.15 8.87 13.87
CA SER A 5 86.84 7.86 12.89
C SER A 5 85.34 7.86 12.59
N LEU A 6 85.08 7.95 11.34
CA LEU A 6 83.88 7.69 10.58
C LEU A 6 83.47 6.19 10.63
N ALA A 7 82.24 5.91 10.64
CA ALA A 7 81.62 4.77 9.90
C ALA A 7 80.08 4.99 9.96
N ALA A 8 79.51 5.42 8.90
CA ALA A 8 78.92 4.64 7.81
C ALA A 8 77.60 4.02 8.16
N LEU A 9 76.56 4.72 7.69
CA LEU A 9 75.36 4.33 6.90
C LEU A 9 74.94 2.85 6.99
N ALA A 10 73.70 2.64 7.39
CA ALA A 10 72.80 1.71 6.74
C ALA A 10 71.34 2.26 6.81
N LEU A 11 70.87 2.86 5.70
CA LEU A 11 69.52 3.07 5.41
C LEU A 11 68.84 1.71 5.18
N ALA A 12 67.88 1.36 6.02
CA ALA A 12 66.85 0.35 5.70
C ALA A 12 65.52 1.03 5.65
N ALA A 13 65.17 1.49 4.47
CA ALA A 13 63.80 1.93 4.17
C ALA A 13 62.92 0.70 4.04
N VAL A 14 62.20 0.38 5.10
CA VAL A 14 61.08 -0.57 5.02
C VAL A 14 59.89 0.20 4.52
N ALA A 15 59.63 0.09 3.22
CA ALA A 15 58.36 0.50 2.59
C ALA A 15 57.27 -0.46 3.06
N SER A 16 56.61 -0.13 4.17
CA SER A 16 55.36 -0.73 4.54
C SER A 16 54.25 -0.19 3.59
N LEU A 17 54.00 -0.90 2.48
CA LEU A 17 52.80 -0.79 1.72
C LEU A 17 51.65 -1.21 2.65
N GLY A 18 51.05 -0.23 3.28
CA GLY A 18 49.73 -0.37 3.90
C GLY A 18 48.70 -0.58 2.79
N LEU A 19 48.29 -1.84 2.52
CA LEU A 19 47.04 -2.13 1.90
C LEU A 19 45.95 -1.63 2.84
N THR A 20 45.56 -0.37 2.71
CA THR A 20 44.22 0.07 3.14
C THR A 20 43.23 -0.62 2.19
N ALA A 21 42.79 -1.83 2.57
CA ALA A 21 41.56 -2.38 2.07
C ALA A 21 40.48 -1.38 2.49
N CYS A 22 40.11 -0.47 1.60
CA CYS A 22 38.83 0.19 1.67
C CYS A 22 37.78 -0.91 1.56
N ALA A 23 37.38 -1.48 2.70
CA ALA A 23 36.07 -2.07 2.85
C ALA A 23 35.09 -0.90 2.75
N GLY A 24 34.79 -0.50 1.50
CA GLY A 24 33.70 0.39 1.19
C GLY A 24 32.41 -0.40 1.40
N GLY A 25 32.00 -0.54 2.65
CA GLY A 25 30.62 -0.76 2.96
C GLY A 25 29.92 0.54 2.55
N SER A 26 29.29 0.55 1.40
CA SER A 26 28.33 1.62 1.08
C SER A 26 27.28 1.56 2.17
N ASP A 27 27.18 2.61 3.00
CA ASP A 27 26.08 2.71 3.96
C ASP A 27 24.77 2.51 3.20
N ALA A 28 23.94 1.59 3.70
CA ALA A 28 22.67 1.26 3.07
C ALA A 28 21.81 2.53 2.94
N THR A 29 21.22 2.74 1.76
CA THR A 29 20.35 3.89 1.54
C THR A 29 19.05 3.69 2.29
N VAL A 30 18.73 4.60 3.22
CA VAL A 30 17.47 4.57 3.98
C VAL A 30 16.35 5.16 3.15
N LEU A 31 15.29 4.37 2.95
CA LEU A 31 14.01 4.79 2.36
C LEU A 31 12.95 4.95 3.46
N LYS A 32 12.33 6.11 3.55
CA LYS A 32 11.12 6.32 4.34
C LYS A 32 9.90 6.02 3.48
N VAL A 33 9.15 4.99 3.82
CA VAL A 33 8.00 4.54 3.05
C VAL A 33 6.73 4.63 3.89
N GLY A 34 5.76 5.43 3.43
CA GLY A 34 4.44 5.53 4.04
C GLY A 34 3.58 4.33 3.69
N ALA A 35 2.88 3.74 4.66
CA ALA A 35 2.07 2.55 4.44
C ALA A 35 0.90 2.48 5.42
N THR A 36 -0.18 1.76 5.08
CA THR A 36 -1.17 1.33 6.08
C THR A 36 -0.65 0.13 6.86
N PRO A 37 -1.12 -0.10 8.10
CA PRO A 37 -0.57 -1.14 8.99
C PRO A 37 -0.64 -2.55 8.41
N SER A 38 -1.74 -2.90 7.75
CA SER A 38 -1.94 -4.20 7.09
C SER A 38 -2.62 -4.00 5.73
N PRO A 39 -2.20 -4.69 4.66
CA PRO A 39 -1.05 -5.60 4.58
C PRO A 39 0.28 -4.89 4.33
N HIS A 40 0.27 -3.61 3.94
CA HIS A 40 1.37 -2.87 3.35
C HIS A 40 2.61 -2.79 4.26
N ALA A 41 2.46 -2.30 5.50
CA ALA A 41 3.56 -2.23 6.45
C ALA A 41 4.11 -3.63 6.79
N LYS A 42 3.26 -4.66 6.85
CA LYS A 42 3.71 -6.05 7.08
C LYS A 42 4.61 -6.55 5.94
N ILE A 43 4.23 -6.28 4.68
CA ILE A 43 5.04 -6.64 3.51
C ILE A 43 6.37 -5.88 3.52
N LEU A 44 6.36 -4.56 3.76
CA LEU A 44 7.58 -3.75 3.83
C LEU A 44 8.50 -4.18 4.98
N ASN A 45 7.96 -4.51 6.14
CA ASN A 45 8.74 -5.00 7.28
C ASN A 45 9.36 -6.38 6.95
N TYR A 46 8.61 -7.28 6.32
CA TYR A 46 9.16 -8.55 5.85
C TYR A 46 10.37 -8.34 4.91
N ILE A 47 10.24 -7.43 3.95
CA ILE A 47 11.34 -7.08 3.03
C ILE A 47 12.52 -6.49 3.80
N ASN A 48 12.27 -5.54 4.71
CA ASN A 48 13.32 -4.90 5.50
C ASN A 48 14.12 -5.91 6.32
N ASP A 49 13.44 -6.86 6.93
CA ASP A 49 14.05 -7.83 7.86
C ASP A 49 14.76 -8.98 7.14
N ASN A 50 14.37 -9.31 5.90
CA ASN A 50 14.83 -10.50 5.22
C ASN A 50 15.58 -10.27 3.91
N LEU A 51 15.34 -9.15 3.20
CA LEU A 51 15.80 -8.96 1.81
C LEU A 51 16.57 -7.64 1.59
N ALA A 52 16.21 -6.58 2.29
CA ALA A 52 16.67 -5.23 2.00
C ALA A 52 18.19 -5.05 2.19
N ALA A 53 18.78 -5.73 3.17
CA ALA A 53 20.20 -5.63 3.46
C ALA A 53 21.08 -6.09 2.27
N ASP A 54 20.71 -7.19 1.62
CA ASP A 54 21.44 -7.72 0.46
C ASP A 54 21.31 -6.80 -0.77
N ALA A 55 20.22 -6.02 -0.87
CA ALA A 55 20.03 -5.01 -1.89
C ALA A 55 20.72 -3.65 -1.56
N GLY A 56 21.31 -3.52 -0.36
CA GLY A 56 21.97 -2.29 0.09
C GLY A 56 20.99 -1.16 0.39
N ILE A 57 19.77 -1.48 0.82
CA ILE A 57 18.75 -0.53 1.27
C ILE A 57 18.27 -0.86 2.69
N THR A 58 17.69 0.12 3.34
CA THR A 58 16.98 -0.02 4.62
C THR A 58 15.64 0.66 4.50
N ILE A 59 14.57 0.02 4.94
CA ILE A 59 13.23 0.56 4.86
C ILE A 59 12.80 1.06 6.25
N LYS A 60 12.49 2.34 6.34
CA LYS A 60 11.84 2.93 7.51
C LYS A 60 10.36 3.12 7.20
N VAL A 61 9.54 2.21 7.69
CA VAL A 61 8.09 2.29 7.52
C VAL A 61 7.52 3.40 8.41
N VAL A 62 6.63 4.21 7.83
CA VAL A 62 5.83 5.23 8.52
C VAL A 62 4.37 4.86 8.32
N GLU A 63 3.70 4.43 9.40
CA GLU A 63 2.32 3.96 9.31
C GLU A 63 1.32 5.10 9.35
N TYR A 64 0.29 4.98 8.51
CA TYR A 64 -0.86 5.88 8.42
C TYR A 64 -2.15 5.07 8.49
N THR A 65 -3.13 5.57 9.21
CA THR A 65 -4.43 4.92 9.39
C THR A 65 -5.55 5.53 8.54
N ASP A 66 -5.19 6.36 7.56
CA ASP A 66 -6.10 6.99 6.59
C ASP A 66 -5.47 7.05 5.20
N TYR A 67 -6.24 7.46 4.20
CA TYR A 67 -5.80 7.54 2.81
C TYR A 67 -5.42 8.96 2.34
N VAL A 68 -5.55 9.98 3.19
CA VAL A 68 -5.29 11.39 2.83
C VAL A 68 -3.83 11.76 3.08
N GLN A 69 -3.33 11.42 4.25
CA GLN A 69 -2.01 11.84 4.71
C GLN A 69 -0.83 11.29 3.89
N PRO A 70 -0.79 10.01 3.43
CA PRO A 70 0.40 9.48 2.79
C PRO A 70 0.81 10.19 1.49
N ASN A 71 -0.16 10.62 0.67
CA ASN A 71 0.15 11.37 -0.55
C ASN A 71 0.59 12.81 -0.25
N SER A 72 0.01 13.46 0.77
CA SER A 72 0.46 14.77 1.22
C SER A 72 1.90 14.71 1.73
N ALA A 73 2.20 13.76 2.62
CA ALA A 73 3.54 13.56 3.18
C ALA A 73 4.59 13.23 2.09
N LEU A 74 4.22 12.46 1.07
CA LEU A 74 5.08 12.21 -0.08
C LEU A 74 5.32 13.48 -0.90
N ASN A 75 4.28 14.25 -1.16
CA ASN A 75 4.39 15.51 -1.90
C ASN A 75 5.27 16.53 -1.17
N ASP A 76 5.17 16.60 0.14
CA ASP A 76 5.92 17.52 0.99
C ASP A 76 7.38 17.06 1.24
N GLY A 77 7.74 15.86 0.76
CA GLY A 77 9.10 15.30 0.88
C GLY A 77 9.40 14.71 2.27
N GLU A 78 8.39 14.46 3.07
CA GLU A 78 8.52 13.77 4.36
C GLU A 78 8.73 12.26 4.16
N LEU A 79 8.25 11.72 3.03
CA LEU A 79 8.42 10.35 2.57
C LEU A 79 9.22 10.30 1.27
N ASP A 80 9.92 9.19 1.04
CA ASP A 80 10.60 8.88 -0.22
C ASP A 80 9.68 8.14 -1.20
N ALA A 81 8.76 7.33 -0.65
CA ALA A 81 7.72 6.60 -1.37
C ALA A 81 6.53 6.33 -0.44
N ASN A 82 5.40 5.90 -1.02
CA ASN A 82 4.33 5.29 -0.25
C ASN A 82 3.81 4.01 -0.92
N PHE A 83 3.27 3.13 -0.09
CA PHE A 83 2.70 1.86 -0.50
C PHE A 83 1.41 1.64 0.31
N TYR A 84 0.25 2.03 -0.25
CA TYR A 84 -1.06 1.96 0.41
C TYR A 84 -2.22 2.11 -0.56
N GLN A 85 -1.96 2.46 -1.82
CA GLN A 85 -2.95 2.94 -2.77
C GLN A 85 -2.99 2.09 -4.04
N THR A 86 -4.17 2.08 -4.64
CA THR A 86 -4.42 1.43 -5.93
C THR A 86 -4.17 2.39 -7.09
N VAL A 87 -3.98 1.85 -8.30
CA VAL A 87 -3.82 2.68 -9.51
C VAL A 87 -4.99 3.64 -9.71
N PRO A 88 -6.27 3.24 -9.64
CA PRO A 88 -7.39 4.18 -9.81
C PRO A 88 -7.41 5.28 -8.73
N PHE A 89 -7.07 4.95 -7.48
CA PHE A 89 -6.98 5.95 -6.40
C PHE A 89 -5.87 6.97 -6.68
N LEU A 90 -4.68 6.51 -7.09
CA LEU A 90 -3.56 7.37 -7.45
C LEU A 90 -3.93 8.34 -8.58
N GLU A 91 -4.52 7.84 -9.66
CA GLU A 91 -4.89 8.66 -10.81
C GLU A 91 -5.93 9.74 -10.43
N ASN A 92 -6.89 9.38 -9.57
CA ASN A 92 -7.83 10.35 -9.01
C ASN A 92 -7.12 11.41 -8.14
N ALA A 93 -6.22 10.99 -7.24
CA ALA A 93 -5.45 11.91 -6.39
C ALA A 93 -4.57 12.86 -7.22
N LYS A 94 -3.90 12.36 -8.28
CA LYS A 94 -3.14 13.20 -9.22
C LYS A 94 -4.02 14.23 -9.90
N LYS A 95 -5.21 13.82 -10.37
CA LYS A 95 -6.18 14.72 -11.02
C LYS A 95 -6.70 15.81 -10.07
N GLN A 96 -6.97 15.46 -8.82
CA GLN A 96 -7.56 16.38 -7.84
C GLN A 96 -6.53 17.34 -7.23
N ALA A 97 -5.34 16.85 -6.87
CA ALA A 97 -4.34 17.61 -6.13
C ALA A 97 -3.13 18.06 -6.99
N GLY A 98 -3.05 17.61 -8.24
CA GLY A 98 -1.94 17.96 -9.14
C GLY A 98 -0.61 17.32 -8.75
N TYR A 99 -0.63 16.17 -8.08
CA TYR A 99 0.58 15.46 -7.68
C TYR A 99 1.40 14.97 -8.89
N ASP A 100 2.70 15.21 -8.84
CA ASP A 100 3.67 14.71 -9.83
C ASP A 100 4.32 13.42 -9.32
N PHE A 101 3.54 12.34 -9.37
CA PHE A 101 3.93 11.03 -8.87
C PHE A 101 4.07 10.02 -10.00
N GLU A 102 5.02 9.09 -9.81
CA GLU A 102 5.20 7.86 -10.56
C GLU A 102 4.75 6.67 -9.73
N ALA A 103 4.33 5.61 -10.41
CA ALA A 103 3.96 4.34 -9.80
C ALA A 103 4.71 3.19 -10.44
N GLY A 104 5.03 2.17 -9.63
CA GLY A 104 5.55 0.89 -10.08
C GLY A 104 4.48 -0.02 -10.69
N ALA A 105 4.85 -1.27 -10.90
CA ALA A 105 3.92 -2.31 -11.33
C ALA A 105 2.98 -2.75 -10.20
N GLY A 106 1.90 -3.48 -10.55
CA GLY A 106 0.96 -4.02 -9.58
C GLY A 106 1.61 -5.05 -8.65
N ILE A 107 1.43 -4.90 -7.34
CA ILE A 107 2.04 -5.76 -6.33
C ILE A 107 1.02 -6.74 -5.76
N HIS A 108 -0.12 -6.25 -5.32
CA HIS A 108 -1.19 -7.10 -4.80
C HIS A 108 -2.55 -6.47 -4.97
N LEU A 109 -3.59 -7.30 -4.84
CA LEU A 109 -4.99 -6.90 -4.79
C LEU A 109 -5.56 -7.23 -3.41
N GLU A 110 -6.37 -6.32 -2.89
CA GLU A 110 -7.20 -6.52 -1.70
C GLU A 110 -8.66 -6.38 -2.13
N PRO A 111 -9.44 -7.48 -2.18
CA PRO A 111 -10.86 -7.39 -2.51
C PRO A 111 -11.64 -6.55 -1.49
N LEU A 112 -12.65 -5.82 -1.94
CA LEU A 112 -13.66 -5.24 -1.06
C LEU A 112 -14.56 -6.33 -0.49
N GLY A 113 -15.08 -6.11 0.71
CA GLY A 113 -16.14 -6.92 1.29
C GLY A 113 -17.39 -6.11 1.61
N VAL A 114 -18.55 -6.75 1.53
CA VAL A 114 -19.80 -6.25 2.12
C VAL A 114 -20.00 -6.96 3.45
N PHE A 115 -20.11 -6.20 4.52
CA PHE A 115 -20.22 -6.71 5.90
C PHE A 115 -21.52 -6.25 6.55
N SER A 116 -21.96 -7.02 7.53
CA SER A 116 -23.11 -6.68 8.39
C SER A 116 -22.97 -7.36 9.76
N ASN A 117 -23.29 -6.64 10.83
CA ASN A 117 -23.49 -7.20 12.15
C ASN A 117 -24.96 -7.56 12.45
N LYS A 118 -25.88 -7.21 11.53
CA LYS A 118 -27.34 -7.34 11.73
C LYS A 118 -27.96 -8.42 10.85
N HIS A 119 -27.39 -8.67 9.67
CA HIS A 119 -28.00 -9.50 8.62
C HIS A 119 -27.03 -10.59 8.15
N GLN A 120 -27.59 -11.69 7.63
CA GLN A 120 -26.81 -12.83 7.12
C GLN A 120 -26.78 -12.90 5.59
N SER A 121 -27.60 -12.11 4.90
CA SER A 121 -27.61 -12.01 3.44
C SER A 121 -28.08 -10.63 2.98
N LEU A 122 -27.74 -10.21 1.75
CA LEU A 122 -28.19 -8.95 1.17
C LEU A 122 -29.70 -8.93 0.86
N ASP A 123 -30.34 -10.11 0.81
CA ASP A 123 -31.78 -10.20 0.64
C ASP A 123 -32.58 -9.71 1.85
N GLU A 124 -31.92 -9.65 3.02
CA GLU A 124 -32.50 -9.16 4.27
C GLU A 124 -32.46 -7.63 4.41
N LEU A 125 -31.99 -6.89 3.37
CA LEU A 125 -31.97 -5.43 3.40
C LEU A 125 -33.37 -4.88 3.66
N PRO A 126 -33.61 -4.22 4.82
CA PRO A 126 -34.94 -3.71 5.16
C PRO A 126 -35.31 -2.51 4.27
N ASP A 127 -36.61 -2.29 4.11
CA ASP A 127 -37.10 -1.08 3.46
C ASP A 127 -36.69 0.16 4.29
N GLY A 128 -36.04 1.12 3.65
CA GLY A 128 -35.41 2.27 4.33
C GLY A 128 -34.13 1.95 5.07
N GLY A 129 -33.51 0.80 4.84
CA GLY A 129 -32.23 0.40 5.44
C GLY A 129 -31.06 1.30 5.06
N THR A 130 -29.91 1.07 5.67
CA THR A 130 -28.73 1.91 5.48
C THR A 130 -27.53 1.10 5.01
N ILE A 131 -26.78 1.64 4.03
CA ILE A 131 -25.53 1.08 3.55
C ILE A 131 -24.38 2.09 3.77
N GLY A 132 -23.43 1.76 4.64
CA GLY A 132 -22.22 2.51 4.84
C GLY A 132 -21.29 2.38 3.62
N ILE A 133 -20.77 3.50 3.13
CA ILE A 133 -19.89 3.54 1.97
C ILE A 133 -18.79 4.60 2.19
N ILE A 134 -17.62 4.34 1.65
CA ILE A 134 -16.49 5.28 1.77
C ILE A 134 -16.75 6.57 1.00
N SER A 135 -16.27 7.70 1.55
CA SER A 135 -16.49 9.03 0.98
C SER A 135 -15.53 9.40 -0.16
N ASP A 136 -14.36 8.73 -0.29
CA ASP A 136 -13.45 9.03 -1.40
C ASP A 136 -14.00 8.52 -2.73
N THR A 137 -13.85 9.34 -3.76
CA THR A 137 -14.48 9.15 -5.08
C THR A 137 -14.10 7.80 -5.71
N SER A 138 -12.83 7.41 -5.66
CA SER A 138 -12.34 6.22 -6.34
C SER A 138 -12.85 4.92 -5.68
N ASN A 139 -12.74 4.82 -4.36
CA ASN A 139 -13.24 3.64 -3.65
C ASN A 139 -14.76 3.64 -3.53
N GLN A 140 -15.43 4.80 -3.54
CA GLN A 140 -16.88 4.88 -3.62
C GLN A 140 -17.40 4.31 -4.94
N GLU A 141 -16.81 4.69 -6.08
CA GLU A 141 -17.13 4.11 -7.38
C GLU A 141 -16.96 2.59 -7.37
N ARG A 142 -15.83 2.10 -6.86
CA ARG A 142 -15.52 0.67 -6.75
C ARG A 142 -16.56 -0.06 -5.89
N ALA A 143 -16.94 0.51 -4.74
CA ALA A 143 -17.98 -0.04 -3.87
C ALA A 143 -19.36 -0.08 -4.55
N LEU A 144 -19.72 0.97 -5.29
CA LEU A 144 -21.00 1.02 -6.04
C LEU A 144 -21.02 -0.02 -7.16
N ARG A 145 -19.89 -0.26 -7.85
CA ARG A 145 -19.79 -1.33 -8.84
C ARG A 145 -19.97 -2.71 -8.21
N LEU A 146 -19.41 -2.96 -7.02
CA LEU A 146 -19.66 -4.19 -6.27
C LEU A 146 -21.16 -4.34 -5.93
N LEU A 147 -21.81 -3.30 -5.42
CA LEU A 147 -23.24 -3.31 -5.11
C LEU A 147 -24.12 -3.49 -6.37
N ALA A 148 -23.67 -3.02 -7.53
CA ALA A 148 -24.34 -3.22 -8.79
C ALA A 148 -24.33 -4.69 -9.22
N THR A 149 -23.23 -5.43 -8.99
CA THR A 149 -23.20 -6.89 -9.26
C THR A 149 -24.19 -7.67 -8.41
N GLN A 150 -24.62 -7.08 -7.29
CA GLN A 150 -25.63 -7.66 -6.38
C GLN A 150 -27.05 -7.16 -6.64
N GLY A 151 -27.26 -6.35 -7.69
CA GLY A 151 -28.58 -5.83 -8.04
C GLY A 151 -29.15 -4.82 -7.05
N LEU A 152 -28.32 -4.17 -6.25
CA LEU A 152 -28.75 -3.12 -5.31
C LEU A 152 -28.80 -1.73 -5.97
N VAL A 153 -27.92 -1.49 -6.92
CA VAL A 153 -27.88 -0.25 -7.71
C VAL A 153 -27.70 -0.55 -9.20
N SER A 154 -28.02 0.41 -10.04
CA SER A 154 -27.67 0.44 -11.46
C SER A 154 -26.68 1.58 -11.71
N ILE A 155 -25.59 1.27 -12.39
CA ILE A 155 -24.57 2.24 -12.79
C ILE A 155 -25.08 2.99 -14.02
N PRO A 156 -24.95 4.33 -14.09
CA PRO A 156 -25.33 5.09 -15.28
C PRO A 156 -24.47 4.69 -16.49
N GLU A 157 -25.08 4.74 -17.68
CA GLU A 157 -24.33 4.53 -18.93
C GLU A 157 -23.52 5.77 -19.30
N GLY A 158 -22.35 5.57 -19.92
CA GLY A 158 -21.47 6.62 -20.42
C GLY A 158 -20.25 6.93 -19.55
N GLU A 159 -19.53 8.02 -19.88
CA GLU A 159 -18.28 8.44 -19.24
C GLU A 159 -18.50 9.43 -18.07
N GLY A 160 -19.54 9.27 -17.29
CA GLY A 160 -19.85 10.13 -16.14
C GLY A 160 -19.23 9.61 -14.83
N ASP A 161 -19.14 10.50 -13.83
CA ASP A 161 -18.76 10.11 -12.49
C ASP A 161 -19.78 9.14 -11.89
N VAL A 162 -19.28 8.05 -11.31
CA VAL A 162 -20.10 7.08 -10.59
C VAL A 162 -19.96 7.36 -9.09
N ASN A 163 -21.04 7.86 -8.49
CA ASN A 163 -21.11 8.17 -7.06
C ASN A 163 -22.54 7.94 -6.53
N VAL A 164 -22.72 8.08 -5.22
CA VAL A 164 -24.05 7.83 -4.58
C VAL A 164 -25.18 8.68 -5.11
N ASN A 165 -24.89 9.83 -5.76
CA ASN A 165 -25.88 10.73 -6.33
C ASN A 165 -26.21 10.42 -7.81
N THR A 166 -25.33 9.68 -8.50
CA THR A 166 -25.50 9.38 -9.93
C THR A 166 -26.05 7.97 -10.20
N VAL A 167 -25.89 7.03 -9.26
CA VAL A 167 -26.44 5.68 -9.38
C VAL A 167 -27.94 5.65 -9.13
N THR A 168 -28.64 4.72 -9.78
CA THR A 168 -30.04 4.45 -9.48
C THR A 168 -30.15 3.34 -8.45
N LYS A 169 -30.75 3.61 -7.29
CA LYS A 169 -31.08 2.59 -6.29
C LYS A 169 -32.22 1.70 -6.79
N LEU A 170 -32.04 0.39 -6.75
CA LEU A 170 -33.02 -0.61 -7.19
C LEU A 170 -33.91 -1.12 -6.04
N LYS A 171 -33.54 -0.81 -4.80
CA LYS A 171 -34.32 -1.01 -3.58
C LYS A 171 -34.37 0.30 -2.80
N ASN A 172 -35.27 0.40 -1.82
CA ASN A 172 -35.40 1.57 -0.96
C ASN A 172 -34.42 1.45 0.21
N PHE A 173 -33.32 2.19 0.18
CA PHE A 173 -32.30 2.31 1.22
C PHE A 173 -31.56 3.63 1.11
N ASP A 174 -30.81 4.01 2.14
CA ASP A 174 -29.98 5.20 2.15
C ASP A 174 -28.48 4.86 2.23
N PHE A 175 -27.67 5.58 1.46
CA PHE A 175 -26.23 5.57 1.65
C PHE A 175 -25.82 6.46 2.82
N ARG A 176 -24.80 6.00 3.57
CA ARG A 176 -24.12 6.77 4.61
C ARG A 176 -22.66 6.85 4.24
N GLU A 177 -22.23 8.02 3.76
CA GLU A 177 -20.85 8.30 3.37
C GLU A 177 -20.02 8.62 4.61
N VAL A 178 -18.94 7.87 4.83
CA VAL A 178 -18.02 8.08 5.94
C VAL A 178 -16.58 7.83 5.48
N ASP A 179 -15.62 8.28 6.27
CA ASP A 179 -14.21 7.98 6.02
C ASP A 179 -13.93 6.49 6.22
N GLY A 180 -12.99 5.94 5.42
CA GLY A 180 -12.71 4.51 5.41
C GLY A 180 -12.53 3.86 6.80
N PRO A 181 -11.70 4.41 7.71
CA PRO A 181 -11.55 3.87 9.07
C PRO A 181 -12.83 3.89 9.91
N GLN A 182 -13.81 4.74 9.57
CA GLN A 182 -15.08 4.82 10.30
C GLN A 182 -16.02 3.68 9.93
N LEU A 183 -15.94 3.13 8.70
CA LEU A 183 -16.82 2.04 8.25
C LEU A 183 -16.81 0.85 9.20
N VAL A 184 -15.62 0.42 9.63
CA VAL A 184 -15.50 -0.71 10.58
C VAL A 184 -15.99 -0.33 11.97
N ARG A 185 -15.61 0.87 12.46
CA ARG A 185 -15.95 1.32 13.81
C ARG A 185 -17.45 1.54 14.00
N SER A 186 -18.12 1.94 12.92
CA SER A 186 -19.57 2.23 12.91
C SER A 186 -20.38 1.13 12.23
N LEU A 187 -19.84 -0.07 12.05
CA LEU A 187 -20.53 -1.16 11.36
C LEU A 187 -21.89 -1.50 12.00
N GLU A 188 -22.01 -1.33 13.32
CA GLU A 188 -23.26 -1.54 14.06
C GLU A 188 -24.34 -0.50 13.74
N ASP A 189 -23.98 0.68 13.24
CA ASP A 189 -24.90 1.75 12.89
C ASP A 189 -25.58 1.53 11.52
N PHE A 190 -24.94 0.71 10.66
CA PHE A 190 -25.44 0.39 9.32
C PHE A 190 -26.16 -0.95 9.28
N ASP A 191 -27.02 -1.15 8.27
CA ASP A 191 -27.50 -2.48 7.94
C ASP A 191 -26.43 -3.27 7.19
N TYR A 192 -25.69 -2.61 6.29
CA TYR A 192 -24.51 -3.13 5.63
C TYR A 192 -23.45 -2.04 5.48
N ALA A 193 -22.20 -2.44 5.32
CA ALA A 193 -21.11 -1.55 4.91
C ALA A 193 -20.22 -2.20 3.86
N VAL A 194 -19.80 -1.43 2.86
CA VAL A 194 -18.77 -1.86 1.91
C VAL A 194 -17.42 -1.36 2.42
N ILE A 195 -16.53 -2.30 2.77
CA ILE A 195 -15.30 -2.01 3.49
C ILE A 195 -14.08 -2.47 2.69
N ASN A 196 -13.07 -1.60 2.60
CA ASN A 196 -11.79 -1.92 1.98
C ASN A 196 -11.02 -2.98 2.77
N GLY A 197 -10.29 -3.85 2.06
CA GLY A 197 -9.63 -5.02 2.62
C GLY A 197 -8.71 -4.70 3.80
N ASN A 198 -7.86 -3.66 3.70
CA ASN A 198 -6.99 -3.24 4.80
C ASN A 198 -7.76 -2.80 6.04
N PHE A 199 -8.82 -1.98 5.89
CA PHE A 199 -9.63 -1.55 7.04
C PHE A 199 -10.40 -2.71 7.66
N ALA A 200 -10.90 -3.65 6.85
CA ALA A 200 -11.50 -4.88 7.36
C ALA A 200 -10.52 -5.68 8.21
N GLN A 201 -9.29 -5.92 7.71
CA GLN A 201 -8.22 -6.61 8.44
C GLN A 201 -7.83 -5.87 9.73
N GLU A 202 -7.67 -4.55 9.69
CA GLU A 202 -7.33 -3.72 10.86
C GLU A 202 -8.44 -3.75 11.92
N GLY A 203 -9.69 -3.88 11.48
CA GLY A 203 -10.85 -4.04 12.35
C GLY A 203 -11.12 -5.47 12.82
N GLY A 204 -10.30 -6.43 12.39
CA GLY A 204 -10.43 -7.85 12.76
C GLY A 204 -11.52 -8.60 12.00
N LEU A 205 -12.02 -8.04 10.88
CA LEU A 205 -12.99 -8.69 10.01
C LEU A 205 -12.27 -9.59 8.99
N SER A 206 -12.83 -10.77 8.75
CA SER A 206 -12.36 -11.74 7.76
C SER A 206 -13.20 -11.68 6.48
N LEU A 207 -12.55 -11.62 5.32
CA LEU A 207 -13.26 -11.69 4.04
C LEU A 207 -13.99 -13.04 3.85
N THR A 208 -13.40 -14.13 4.33
CA THR A 208 -13.98 -15.48 4.17
C THR A 208 -14.94 -15.87 5.27
N GLY A 209 -14.86 -15.23 6.45
CA GLY A 209 -15.66 -15.56 7.61
C GLY A 209 -16.83 -14.60 7.85
N ASP A 210 -16.62 -13.30 7.61
CA ASP A 210 -17.56 -12.25 8.01
C ASP A 210 -18.19 -11.51 6.83
N ALA A 211 -17.54 -11.51 5.65
CA ALA A 211 -18.10 -10.84 4.49
C ALA A 211 -19.27 -11.62 3.89
N LEU A 212 -20.38 -10.93 3.63
CA LEU A 212 -21.53 -11.48 2.94
C LEU A 212 -21.32 -11.57 1.42
N VAL A 213 -20.52 -10.65 0.89
CA VAL A 213 -20.10 -10.60 -0.51
C VAL A 213 -18.65 -10.16 -0.55
N VAL A 214 -17.87 -10.79 -1.42
CA VAL A 214 -16.48 -10.42 -1.69
C VAL A 214 -16.35 -10.02 -3.16
N GLU A 215 -15.62 -8.95 -3.42
CA GLU A 215 -15.33 -8.48 -4.77
C GLU A 215 -14.53 -9.51 -5.56
N SER A 216 -14.83 -9.65 -6.86
CA SER A 216 -14.06 -10.55 -7.74
C SER A 216 -12.63 -10.01 -7.96
N PRO A 217 -11.60 -10.85 -7.82
CA PRO A 217 -10.23 -10.46 -8.16
C PRO A 217 -9.96 -10.50 -9.68
N VAL A 218 -10.86 -11.09 -10.48
CA VAL A 218 -10.66 -11.27 -11.93
C VAL A 218 -10.85 -9.96 -12.65
N ASP A 219 -9.85 -9.57 -13.47
CA ASP A 219 -9.82 -8.33 -14.25
C ASP A 219 -10.02 -7.07 -13.39
N ASN A 220 -9.60 -7.11 -12.14
CA ASN A 220 -9.77 -6.02 -11.20
C ASN A 220 -8.63 -5.00 -11.32
N PRO A 221 -8.91 -3.73 -11.69
CA PRO A 221 -7.88 -2.71 -11.86
C PRO A 221 -7.32 -2.17 -10.52
N ALA A 222 -7.94 -2.52 -9.39
CA ALA A 222 -7.59 -1.97 -8.08
C ALA A 222 -6.36 -2.67 -7.46
N VAL A 223 -5.31 -2.87 -8.25
CA VAL A 223 -4.02 -3.37 -7.76
C VAL A 223 -3.28 -2.28 -7.01
N ASN A 224 -2.65 -2.66 -5.91
CA ASN A 224 -1.82 -1.79 -5.08
C ASN A 224 -0.42 -1.66 -5.67
N VAL A 225 0.15 -0.45 -5.60
CA VAL A 225 1.42 -0.08 -6.22
C VAL A 225 2.31 0.71 -5.26
N LEU A 226 3.63 0.61 -5.44
CA LEU A 226 4.58 1.54 -4.85
C LEU A 226 4.52 2.86 -5.62
N VAL A 227 4.47 3.99 -4.92
CA VAL A 227 4.37 5.32 -5.50
C VAL A 227 5.47 6.22 -4.97
N TRP A 228 6.08 7.04 -5.83
CA TRP A 228 7.12 7.99 -5.47
C TRP A 228 6.99 9.28 -6.27
N LYS A 229 7.70 10.31 -5.84
CA LYS A 229 7.72 11.61 -6.53
C LYS A 229 8.59 11.53 -7.78
N ASN A 230 8.11 12.07 -8.89
CA ASN A 230 8.89 12.18 -10.12
C ASN A 230 10.23 12.90 -9.87
N GLY A 231 11.31 12.39 -10.44
CA GLY A 231 12.64 12.94 -10.25
C GLY A 231 13.23 12.74 -8.85
N SER A 232 12.77 11.76 -8.07
CA SER A 232 13.31 11.44 -6.74
C SER A 232 14.83 11.24 -6.78
N SER A 233 15.54 11.88 -5.84
CA SER A 233 16.99 11.70 -5.66
C SER A 233 17.37 10.29 -5.19
N LYS A 234 16.39 9.49 -4.75
CA LYS A 234 16.55 8.10 -4.31
C LYS A 234 16.01 7.08 -5.32
N ALA A 235 15.88 7.46 -6.60
CA ALA A 235 15.30 6.62 -7.64
C ALA A 235 15.96 5.23 -7.74
N GLU A 236 17.28 5.11 -7.57
CA GLU A 236 17.98 3.82 -7.57
C GLU A 236 17.54 2.93 -6.39
N ALA A 237 17.43 3.47 -5.20
CA ALA A 237 16.98 2.71 -4.03
C ALA A 237 15.50 2.33 -4.13
N ILE A 238 14.66 3.20 -4.68
CA ILE A 238 13.24 2.93 -4.96
C ILE A 238 13.11 1.79 -5.98
N ALA A 239 13.92 1.80 -7.05
CA ALA A 239 13.93 0.71 -8.03
C ALA A 239 14.30 -0.65 -7.41
N LYS A 240 15.25 -0.67 -6.47
CA LYS A 240 15.59 -1.88 -5.71
C LYS A 240 14.42 -2.36 -4.83
N LEU A 241 13.73 -1.43 -4.16
CA LEU A 241 12.53 -1.78 -3.40
C LEU A 241 11.42 -2.33 -4.30
N GLU A 242 11.23 -1.74 -5.47
CA GLU A 242 10.26 -2.21 -6.48
C GLU A 242 10.59 -3.63 -6.94
N GLU A 243 11.87 -3.94 -7.21
CA GLU A 243 12.32 -5.29 -7.55
C GLU A 243 12.05 -6.28 -6.41
N LEU A 244 12.34 -5.90 -5.15
CA LEU A 244 12.07 -6.75 -3.99
C LEU A 244 10.58 -7.01 -3.79
N LEU A 245 9.73 -6.01 -3.99
CA LEU A 245 8.27 -6.15 -3.91
C LEU A 245 7.70 -7.16 -4.92
N HIS A 246 8.38 -7.36 -6.06
CA HIS A 246 8.01 -8.33 -7.09
C HIS A 246 8.81 -9.64 -7.01
N SER A 247 9.52 -9.88 -5.91
CA SER A 247 10.29 -11.11 -5.72
C SER A 247 9.40 -12.31 -5.39
N GLU A 248 9.88 -13.50 -5.73
CA GLU A 248 9.21 -14.76 -5.38
C GLU A 248 9.06 -14.92 -3.86
N GLN A 249 10.01 -14.41 -3.07
CA GLN A 249 9.95 -14.45 -1.61
C GLN A 249 8.76 -13.63 -1.08
N VAL A 250 8.49 -12.46 -1.66
CA VAL A 250 7.35 -11.62 -1.29
C VAL A 250 6.04 -12.26 -1.75
N ARG A 251 6.00 -12.88 -2.94
CA ARG A 251 4.84 -13.66 -3.39
C ARG A 251 4.49 -14.73 -2.36
N GLN A 252 5.45 -15.56 -2.00
CA GLN A 252 5.25 -16.63 -1.02
C GLN A 252 4.86 -16.10 0.37
N TYR A 253 5.46 -14.99 0.79
CA TYR A 253 5.08 -14.34 2.05
C TYR A 253 3.60 -13.91 2.04
N ILE A 254 3.13 -13.29 0.95
CA ILE A 254 1.71 -12.90 0.80
C ILE A 254 0.81 -14.13 0.86
N GLU A 255 1.08 -15.16 0.06
CA GLU A 255 0.26 -16.38 -0.01
C GLU A 255 0.20 -17.14 1.33
N GLN A 256 1.29 -17.15 2.10
CA GLN A 256 1.35 -17.80 3.41
C GLN A 256 0.70 -16.97 4.52
N THR A 257 0.77 -15.64 4.43
CA THR A 257 0.24 -14.75 5.46
C THR A 257 -1.26 -14.56 5.31
N TRP A 258 -1.76 -14.53 4.07
CA TRP A 258 -3.18 -14.34 3.74
C TRP A 258 -3.72 -15.49 2.86
N PRO A 259 -3.73 -16.74 3.39
CA PRO A 259 -4.16 -17.92 2.61
C PRO A 259 -5.67 -17.90 2.31
N ASP A 260 -6.41 -16.99 2.94
CA ASP A 260 -7.83 -16.77 2.73
C ASP A 260 -8.15 -15.89 1.50
N GLY A 261 -7.13 -15.40 0.79
CA GLY A 261 -7.30 -14.53 -0.37
C GLY A 261 -7.68 -13.10 -0.04
N SER A 262 -7.53 -12.66 1.22
CA SER A 262 -7.73 -11.25 1.59
C SER A 262 -6.63 -10.34 1.06
N VAL A 263 -5.49 -10.90 0.68
CA VAL A 263 -4.42 -10.25 -0.09
C VAL A 263 -3.92 -11.22 -1.14
N ILE A 264 -3.97 -10.83 -2.40
CA ILE A 264 -3.66 -11.69 -3.56
C ILE A 264 -2.49 -11.08 -4.32
N PRO A 265 -1.37 -11.81 -4.55
CA PRO A 265 -0.29 -11.33 -5.40
C PRO A 265 -0.81 -11.00 -6.82
N ALA A 266 -0.32 -9.90 -7.41
CA ALA A 266 -0.76 -9.40 -8.72
C ALA A 266 0.39 -9.37 -9.76
N PHE A 267 1.47 -10.12 -9.53
CA PHE A 267 2.64 -10.20 -10.41
C PHE A 267 3.08 -11.64 -10.65
#